data_61925a3c0c1784f3c91260d7aecfbfc1
#
_entry.id   61925a3c0c1784f3c91260d7aecfbfc1
#
_cell.length_a   1.000
_cell.length_b   1.000
_cell.length_c   1.000
_cell.angle_alpha   90.00
_cell.angle_beta   90.00
_cell.angle_gamma   90.00
#
_symmetry.space_group_name_H-M   'P 1'
#
loop_
_entity.id
_entity.type
_entity.pdbx_description
1 polymer ?
#
loop_
_entity_poly.entity_id
_entity_poly.type
_entity_poly.pdbx_seq_one_letter_code
_entity_poly.pdbx_strand_id
1 'polypeptide(L)'
;MRVYRMCATPGSPLPRTRSQGRDNAAMADSHDTVASADPEDPEDSEGSEALSTAPDAIVPRLVAFDLDETLAPSKSPLPAPMATALRALLDVVPVCVISGGQISQFRNQVLAHLGATGSQLSHLHLMPTCGTRYYVHSSAGPSDQSSPDGAGEENWRLVYANDFTPAQLEEGFAVVEAEARRLGLWEERTWGAILENRGSQITFSALGQEAPLNAKKAWDPTGEKKGRLRDAVAVRLPEFEVRSGGSTSVDITLKGVDKAYGMRRLAEVTGIALEEMLFVGDRLDPEGNDYPVKALGVPCQAVSGWQDTVAYVTSLASLIASDVHGGEDPAAQVSLGARL
;
A
#
# COMPACT_ATOMS: atom_id res chain seq x y z
N MET A 1 34.75 -2.90 -30.69
CA MET A 1 35.59 -1.73 -30.44
C MET A 1 35.34 -0.72 -31.56
N ARG A 2 34.41 0.21 -31.36
CA ARG A 2 34.24 1.41 -32.17
C ARG A 2 33.53 2.43 -31.29
N VAL A 3 34.30 3.41 -30.88
CA VAL A 3 33.92 4.56 -30.08
C VAL A 3 33.30 5.60 -31.02
N TYR A 4 32.09 6.10 -30.71
CA TYR A 4 31.59 7.33 -31.32
C TYR A 4 31.52 8.45 -30.29
N ARG A 5 32.33 9.45 -30.53
CA ARG A 5 32.42 10.73 -29.82
C ARG A 5 31.20 11.57 -30.11
N MET A 6 30.65 12.16 -29.07
CA MET A 6 29.67 13.26 -29.12
C MET A 6 30.36 14.54 -29.50
N CYS A 7 29.78 15.28 -30.48
CA CYS A 7 30.01 16.70 -30.69
C CYS A 7 28.81 17.47 -30.13
N ALA A 8 29.08 18.33 -29.17
CA ALA A 8 28.19 19.36 -28.70
C ALA A 8 28.31 20.61 -29.55
N THR A 9 27.21 21.28 -29.87
CA THR A 9 27.17 22.67 -30.30
C THR A 9 26.13 23.44 -29.51
N PRO A 10 26.44 24.69 -29.11
CA PRO A 10 25.58 25.48 -28.22
C PRO A 10 24.80 26.58 -28.99
N GLY A 11 23.65 26.94 -28.41
CA GLY A 11 23.18 28.32 -28.47
C GLY A 11 22.09 28.67 -29.47
N SER A 12 20.91 29.05 -28.95
CA SER A 12 20.23 30.31 -29.32
C SER A 12 19.02 30.55 -28.39
N PRO A 13 18.64 31.80 -28.14
CA PRO A 13 17.91 32.25 -26.96
C PRO A 13 16.40 32.40 -27.18
N LEU A 14 15.68 32.39 -26.06
CA LEU A 14 14.24 32.60 -25.92
C LEU A 14 13.84 34.08 -26.25
N PRO A 15 12.63 34.33 -26.80
CA PRO A 15 12.04 35.65 -26.82
C PRO A 15 11.23 35.92 -25.54
N ARG A 16 11.51 37.08 -24.96
CA ARG A 16 10.70 37.72 -23.92
C ARG A 16 9.44 38.32 -24.57
N THR A 17 8.27 38.13 -23.98
CA THR A 17 7.10 38.95 -24.22
C THR A 17 6.64 39.67 -22.95
N ARG A 18 6.43 40.94 -23.19
CA ARG A 18 6.13 42.09 -22.38
C ARG A 18 4.76 42.03 -21.69
N SER A 19 4.75 42.53 -20.48
CA SER A 19 3.56 42.96 -19.73
C SER A 19 2.90 44.19 -20.40
N GLN A 20 1.57 44.21 -20.40
CA GLN A 20 0.81 45.47 -20.38
C GLN A 20 -0.43 45.30 -19.50
N GLY A 21 -0.49 46.14 -18.48
CA GLY A 21 -1.65 46.36 -17.63
C GLY A 21 -2.59 47.45 -18.24
N ARG A 22 -3.76 47.55 -17.66
CA ARG A 22 -4.65 48.75 -17.50
C ARG A 22 -5.86 48.24 -16.70
N ASP A 23 -6.05 48.69 -15.48
CA ASP A 23 -6.75 49.86 -14.95
C ASP A 23 -8.19 50.06 -15.49
N ASN A 24 -9.13 50.04 -14.58
CA ASN A 24 -10.18 50.99 -14.22
C ASN A 24 -11.28 50.28 -13.43
N ALA A 25 -11.51 50.61 -12.18
CA ALA A 25 -12.10 51.78 -11.55
C ALA A 25 -13.65 51.81 -11.60
N ALA A 26 -14.23 51.54 -10.45
CA ALA A 26 -15.07 52.40 -9.61
C ALA A 26 -16.57 52.55 -9.92
N MET A 27 -17.31 52.53 -8.89
CA MET A 27 -18.47 53.28 -8.36
C MET A 27 -19.61 52.36 -7.98
N ALA A 28 -19.99 52.32 -6.73
CA ALA A 28 -20.50 53.22 -5.73
C ALA A 28 -22.02 53.11 -5.56
N ASP A 29 -22.41 52.97 -4.27
CA ASP A 29 -23.55 53.49 -3.52
C ASP A 29 -24.94 52.88 -3.75
N SER A 30 -25.61 52.47 -2.69
CA SER A 30 -26.26 53.28 -1.61
C SER A 30 -27.15 52.40 -0.73
N HIS A 31 -27.04 52.62 0.56
CA HIS A 31 -28.06 52.83 1.60
C HIS A 31 -29.41 52.08 1.52
N ASP A 32 -29.87 51.40 2.59
CA ASP A 32 -30.53 51.95 3.78
C ASP A 32 -30.80 50.89 4.84
N THR A 33 -30.40 51.10 6.01
CA THR A 33 -30.87 51.26 7.37
C THR A 33 -32.23 50.66 7.79
N VAL A 34 -32.20 50.25 9.09
CA VAL A 34 -33.23 50.23 10.18
C VAL A 34 -33.74 48.85 10.54
N ALA A 35 -33.57 48.36 11.72
CA ALA A 35 -33.64 48.64 13.11
C ALA A 35 -33.88 47.36 13.90
N SER A 36 -33.08 47.18 14.91
CA SER A 36 -33.34 46.80 16.31
C SER A 36 -34.56 45.96 16.69
N ALA A 37 -34.30 44.88 17.36
CA ALA A 37 -34.86 44.49 18.67
C ALA A 37 -34.14 43.24 19.22
N ASP A 38 -33.35 43.40 20.25
CA ASP A 38 -33.17 42.47 21.35
C ASP A 38 -34.30 42.74 22.38
N PRO A 39 -34.55 41.94 23.37
CA PRO A 39 -33.85 40.76 23.91
C PRO A 39 -34.83 39.59 24.26
N GLU A 40 -34.29 38.45 24.63
CA GLU A 40 -34.58 37.68 25.85
C GLU A 40 -33.89 36.35 25.84
N ASP A 41 -32.91 36.18 26.78
CA ASP A 41 -32.43 34.89 27.27
C ASP A 41 -33.58 34.15 28.00
N PRO A 42 -33.60 32.84 27.96
CA PRO A 42 -33.62 32.10 29.21
C PRO A 42 -32.56 30.97 29.28
N GLU A 43 -31.78 31.11 30.31
CA GLU A 43 -31.19 30.14 31.24
C GLU A 43 -31.24 28.65 30.92
N ASP A 44 -30.01 28.06 30.99
CA ASP A 44 -29.69 26.82 31.66
C ASP A 44 -30.57 25.58 31.50
N SER A 45 -30.06 24.67 30.67
CA SER A 45 -30.11 23.26 31.07
C SER A 45 -28.79 22.60 30.70
N GLU A 46 -27.94 22.46 31.71
CA GLU A 46 -26.81 21.52 31.73
C GLU A 46 -27.36 20.12 31.44
N GLY A 47 -27.33 19.74 30.17
CA GLY A 47 -27.41 18.37 29.72
C GLY A 47 -26.00 17.78 29.78
N SER A 48 -25.65 17.16 30.89
CA SER A 48 -24.56 16.23 30.99
C SER A 48 -24.75 15.15 29.92
N GLU A 49 -24.22 15.39 28.72
CA GLU A 49 -23.99 14.30 27.77
C GLU A 49 -22.93 13.39 28.40
N ALA A 50 -23.43 12.29 28.93
CA ALA A 50 -22.61 11.15 29.34
C ALA A 50 -21.63 10.85 28.19
N LEU A 51 -20.32 10.92 28.48
CA LEU A 51 -19.30 10.36 27.63
C LEU A 51 -19.76 8.95 27.26
N SER A 52 -20.19 8.78 26.01
CA SER A 52 -20.38 7.47 25.43
C SER A 52 -19.04 6.75 25.57
N THR A 53 -19.02 5.74 26.42
CA THR A 53 -17.90 4.82 26.53
C THR A 53 -17.57 4.34 25.13
N ALA A 54 -16.38 4.72 24.61
CA ALA A 54 -15.84 4.14 23.39
C ALA A 54 -15.95 2.61 23.54
N PRO A 55 -16.41 1.89 22.50
CA PRO A 55 -16.41 0.43 22.56
C PRO A 55 -15.00 -0.04 22.93
N ASP A 56 -14.90 -0.99 23.85
CA ASP A 56 -13.64 -1.58 24.29
C ASP A 56 -12.71 -1.74 23.09
N ALA A 57 -11.60 -1.02 23.08
CA ALA A 57 -10.67 -1.04 21.97
C ALA A 57 -10.13 -2.47 21.87
N ILE A 58 -10.63 -3.23 20.89
CA ILE A 58 -10.20 -4.61 20.67
C ILE A 58 -8.70 -4.56 20.37
N VAL A 59 -7.91 -5.16 21.24
CA VAL A 59 -6.47 -5.32 21.00
C VAL A 59 -6.31 -6.30 19.83
N PRO A 60 -5.72 -5.88 18.71
CA PRO A 60 -5.62 -6.73 17.54
C PRO A 60 -4.66 -7.89 17.79
N ARG A 61 -5.02 -9.08 17.33
CA ARG A 61 -4.15 -10.27 17.35
C ARG A 61 -3.16 -10.33 16.19
N LEU A 62 -3.38 -9.50 15.16
CA LEU A 62 -2.49 -9.32 14.02
C LEU A 62 -2.72 -7.94 13.42
N VAL A 63 -1.62 -7.25 13.04
CA VAL A 63 -1.70 -5.95 12.36
C VAL A 63 -1.16 -6.11 10.93
N ALA A 64 -2.00 -5.80 9.94
CA ALA A 64 -1.63 -5.81 8.54
C ALA A 64 -1.43 -4.37 8.01
N PHE A 65 -0.44 -4.18 7.16
CA PHE A 65 -0.09 -2.88 6.59
C PHE A 65 -0.04 -2.93 5.06
N ASP A 66 -0.51 -1.87 4.41
CA ASP A 66 0.00 -1.53 3.09
C ASP A 66 1.47 -1.10 3.17
N LEU A 67 2.15 -1.08 2.03
CA LEU A 67 3.58 -0.76 1.95
C LEU A 67 3.83 0.68 1.47
N ASP A 68 3.44 0.98 0.23
CA ASP A 68 3.75 2.25 -0.41
C ASP A 68 2.88 3.38 0.16
N GLU A 69 3.48 4.50 0.55
CA GLU A 69 2.87 5.66 1.25
C GLU A 69 2.35 5.34 2.66
N THR A 70 2.29 4.07 3.07
CA THR A 70 1.89 3.64 4.41
C THR A 70 3.08 3.36 5.31
N LEU A 71 3.99 2.45 4.93
CA LEU A 71 5.21 2.14 5.70
C LEU A 71 6.42 2.92 5.21
N ALA A 72 6.48 3.27 3.93
CA ALA A 72 7.57 4.01 3.31
C ALA A 72 7.04 4.87 2.15
N PRO A 73 7.76 5.92 1.74
CA PRO A 73 7.43 6.60 0.48
C PRO A 73 7.47 5.60 -0.67
N SER A 74 6.60 5.80 -1.66
CA SER A 74 6.44 4.85 -2.77
C SER A 74 7.78 4.42 -3.37
N LYS A 75 8.00 3.11 -3.41
CA LYS A 75 9.20 2.44 -3.94
C LYS A 75 10.52 2.92 -3.33
N SER A 76 10.46 3.42 -2.10
CA SER A 76 11.63 3.91 -1.35
C SER A 76 11.95 3.00 -0.17
N PRO A 77 13.18 3.03 0.34
CA PRO A 77 13.56 2.30 1.55
C PRO A 77 12.71 2.65 2.76
N LEU A 78 12.48 1.66 3.62
CA LEU A 78 11.82 1.84 4.91
C LEU A 78 12.60 2.87 5.75
N PRO A 79 11.97 3.99 6.18
CA PRO A 79 12.64 4.98 7.00
C PRO A 79 13.04 4.43 8.38
N ALA A 80 14.19 4.85 8.91
CA ALA A 80 14.69 4.36 10.20
C ALA A 80 13.70 4.51 11.37
N PRO A 81 12.93 5.62 11.50
CA PRO A 81 11.89 5.70 12.54
C PRO A 81 10.80 4.63 12.36
N MET A 82 10.38 4.34 11.12
CA MET A 82 9.38 3.31 10.84
C MET A 82 9.92 1.91 11.14
N ALA A 83 11.18 1.64 10.78
CA ALA A 83 11.83 0.37 11.14
C ALA A 83 11.86 0.15 12.65
N THR A 84 12.12 1.21 13.44
CA THR A 84 12.12 1.13 14.91
C THR A 84 10.71 0.85 15.45
N ALA A 85 9.69 1.54 14.94
CA ALA A 85 8.30 1.33 15.36
C ALA A 85 7.82 -0.09 15.00
N LEU A 86 8.14 -0.58 13.79
CA LEU A 86 7.78 -1.95 13.38
C LEU A 86 8.46 -3.02 14.23
N ARG A 87 9.73 -2.86 14.60
CA ARG A 87 10.40 -3.81 15.49
C ARG A 87 9.71 -3.87 16.86
N ALA A 88 9.38 -2.70 17.43
CA ALA A 88 8.64 -2.65 18.70
C ALA A 88 7.26 -3.33 18.59
N LEU A 89 6.57 -3.18 17.46
CA LEU A 89 5.28 -3.86 17.22
C LEU A 89 5.47 -5.37 17.07
N LEU A 90 6.51 -5.83 16.35
CA LEU A 90 6.84 -7.26 16.17
C LEU A 90 7.21 -7.97 17.48
N ASP A 91 7.59 -7.23 18.51
CA ASP A 91 7.86 -7.80 19.84
C ASP A 91 6.56 -8.16 20.59
N VAL A 92 5.42 -7.57 20.20
CA VAL A 92 4.16 -7.70 20.93
C VAL A 92 3.01 -8.33 20.15
N VAL A 93 3.03 -8.25 18.79
CA VAL A 93 1.97 -8.80 17.94
C VAL A 93 2.51 -9.20 16.55
N PRO A 94 1.98 -10.25 15.92
CA PRO A 94 2.28 -10.57 14.52
C PRO A 94 1.93 -9.42 13.58
N VAL A 95 2.80 -9.18 12.60
CA VAL A 95 2.65 -8.13 11.59
C VAL A 95 2.61 -8.77 10.20
N CYS A 96 1.71 -8.29 9.35
CA CYS A 96 1.67 -8.62 7.92
C CYS A 96 1.93 -7.38 7.08
N VAL A 97 2.78 -7.50 6.07
CA VAL A 97 2.88 -6.48 5.01
C VAL A 97 2.22 -7.05 3.75
N ILE A 98 1.23 -6.34 3.21
CA ILE A 98 0.49 -6.72 2.00
C ILE A 98 0.52 -5.60 0.97
N SER A 99 0.99 -5.90 -0.24
CA SER A 99 1.11 -4.92 -1.32
C SER A 99 0.93 -5.58 -2.69
N GLY A 100 0.58 -4.79 -3.70
CA GLY A 100 0.59 -5.21 -5.12
C GLY A 100 1.99 -5.44 -5.69
N GLY A 101 3.06 -5.08 -4.95
CA GLY A 101 4.44 -5.28 -5.34
C GLY A 101 4.90 -6.74 -5.28
N GLN A 102 5.99 -7.05 -5.99
CA GLN A 102 6.65 -8.36 -5.92
C GLN A 102 7.47 -8.53 -4.66
N ILE A 103 7.87 -9.75 -4.32
CA ILE A 103 8.74 -10.06 -3.17
C ILE A 103 10.08 -9.30 -3.22
N SER A 104 10.63 -9.03 -4.41
CA SER A 104 11.82 -8.22 -4.57
C SER A 104 11.65 -6.80 -4.04
N GLN A 105 10.45 -6.21 -4.16
CA GLN A 105 10.14 -4.91 -3.57
C GLN A 105 10.15 -4.98 -2.03
N PHE A 106 9.55 -6.00 -1.44
CA PHE A 106 9.55 -6.20 0.02
C PHE A 106 10.98 -6.37 0.56
N ARG A 107 11.83 -7.10 -0.17
CA ARG A 107 13.25 -7.26 0.20
C ARG A 107 13.98 -5.92 0.19
N ASN A 108 13.86 -5.18 -0.92
CA ASN A 108 14.58 -3.93 -1.12
C ASN A 108 14.07 -2.80 -0.25
N GLN A 109 12.74 -2.69 -0.06
CA GLN A 109 12.15 -1.59 0.71
C GLN A 109 12.11 -1.89 2.21
N VAL A 110 11.71 -3.10 2.61
CA VAL A 110 11.44 -3.44 4.01
C VAL A 110 12.60 -4.22 4.62
N LEU A 111 12.87 -5.44 4.13
CA LEU A 111 13.76 -6.37 4.82
C LEU A 111 15.19 -5.86 4.91
N ALA A 112 15.71 -5.23 3.85
CA ALA A 112 17.06 -4.65 3.83
C ALA A 112 17.27 -3.51 4.84
N HIS A 113 16.17 -2.91 5.35
CA HIS A 113 16.21 -1.73 6.20
C HIS A 113 15.54 -1.93 7.57
N LEU A 114 14.83 -3.04 7.78
CA LEU A 114 14.11 -3.31 9.02
C LEU A 114 15.04 -3.55 10.19
N GLY A 115 16.15 -4.27 10.00
CA GLY A 115 17.12 -4.59 11.05
C GLY A 115 16.52 -5.38 12.22
N ALA A 116 15.54 -6.25 11.94
CA ALA A 116 14.84 -7.06 12.93
C ALA A 116 15.66 -8.32 13.30
N THR A 117 15.48 -8.80 14.52
CA THR A 117 16.03 -10.07 15.01
C THR A 117 15.30 -11.27 14.38
N GLY A 118 15.91 -12.46 14.44
CA GLY A 118 15.23 -13.69 13.98
C GLY A 118 13.90 -13.96 14.69
N SER A 119 13.81 -13.63 15.99
CA SER A 119 12.54 -13.72 16.75
C SER A 119 11.47 -12.77 16.18
N GLN A 120 11.82 -11.51 15.95
CA GLN A 120 10.90 -10.53 15.34
C GLN A 120 10.49 -10.94 13.93
N LEU A 121 11.44 -11.43 13.12
CA LEU A 121 11.14 -11.90 11.76
C LEU A 121 10.20 -13.11 11.74
N SER A 122 10.19 -13.96 12.77
CA SER A 122 9.25 -15.08 12.88
C SER A 122 7.80 -14.63 13.06
N HIS A 123 7.56 -13.39 13.49
CA HIS A 123 6.25 -12.76 13.60
C HIS A 123 5.89 -11.91 12.37
N LEU A 124 6.76 -11.86 11.34
CA LEU A 124 6.52 -11.08 10.13
C LEU A 124 6.02 -11.97 9.00
N HIS A 125 4.86 -11.61 8.47
CA HIS A 125 4.20 -12.21 7.32
C HIS A 125 4.35 -11.29 6.11
N LEU A 126 4.70 -11.84 4.94
CA LEU A 126 4.82 -11.07 3.71
C LEU A 126 3.84 -11.59 2.67
N MET A 127 3.00 -10.71 2.15
CA MET A 127 1.98 -11.01 1.16
C MET A 127 2.13 -10.12 -0.08
N PRO A 128 3.13 -10.39 -0.94
CA PRO A 128 3.26 -9.72 -2.21
C PRO A 128 2.12 -10.07 -3.16
N THR A 129 1.98 -9.26 -4.23
CA THR A 129 0.94 -9.41 -5.26
C THR A 129 -0.46 -9.58 -4.67
N CYS A 130 -0.80 -8.69 -3.71
CA CYS A 130 -2.08 -8.70 -2.99
C CYS A 130 -2.40 -10.03 -2.29
N GLY A 131 -1.37 -10.76 -1.82
CA GLY A 131 -1.56 -12.02 -1.09
C GLY A 131 -1.76 -13.24 -1.95
N THR A 132 -1.51 -13.19 -3.26
CA THR A 132 -1.46 -14.39 -4.10
C THR A 132 -0.23 -15.23 -3.80
N ARG A 133 0.78 -14.64 -3.17
CA ARG A 133 1.95 -15.32 -2.61
C ARG A 133 2.08 -14.98 -1.13
N TYR A 134 2.53 -15.95 -0.36
CA TYR A 134 2.70 -15.79 1.07
C TYR A 134 4.02 -16.39 1.54
N TYR A 135 4.78 -15.56 2.24
CA TYR A 135 6.10 -15.92 2.77
C TYR A 135 6.15 -15.73 4.28
N VAL A 136 6.84 -16.65 4.95
CA VAL A 136 7.16 -16.59 6.38
C VAL A 136 8.65 -16.79 6.59
N HIS A 137 9.20 -16.19 7.64
CA HIS A 137 10.58 -16.41 8.04
C HIS A 137 10.75 -17.82 8.63
N SER A 138 11.82 -18.53 8.25
CA SER A 138 12.18 -19.84 8.76
C SER A 138 13.50 -19.77 9.51
N SER A 139 13.51 -20.09 10.79
CA SER A 139 14.72 -20.20 11.60
C SER A 139 15.58 -21.44 11.27
N ALA A 140 15.06 -22.35 10.44
CA ALA A 140 15.72 -23.65 10.12
C ALA A 140 16.75 -23.58 8.99
N GLY A 141 17.19 -22.38 8.56
CA GLY A 141 18.10 -22.20 7.42
C GLY A 141 17.38 -22.23 6.06
N PRO A 142 18.11 -21.99 4.95
CA PRO A 142 17.52 -21.98 3.62
C PRO A 142 16.91 -23.32 3.31
N SER A 143 15.61 -23.33 2.96
CA SER A 143 14.94 -24.54 2.49
C SER A 143 15.51 -24.91 1.12
N ASP A 144 15.73 -26.21 0.88
CA ASP A 144 16.23 -26.81 -0.38
C ASP A 144 15.25 -26.61 -1.57
N GLN A 145 14.18 -25.84 -1.37
CA GLN A 145 13.24 -25.48 -2.42
C GLN A 145 13.67 -24.15 -3.05
N SER A 146 14.38 -24.27 -4.17
CA SER A 146 14.63 -23.15 -5.09
C SER A 146 13.31 -22.58 -5.58
N SER A 147 12.82 -21.54 -4.92
CA SER A 147 11.71 -20.73 -5.45
C SER A 147 12.16 -20.10 -6.77
N PRO A 148 11.29 -20.08 -7.82
CA PRO A 148 11.61 -19.54 -9.14
C PRO A 148 12.09 -18.09 -9.12
N ASP A 149 11.84 -17.37 -8.04
CA ASP A 149 12.12 -15.95 -7.81
C ASP A 149 13.33 -15.68 -6.90
N GLY A 150 14.22 -16.68 -6.66
CA GLY A 150 15.42 -16.49 -5.83
C GLY A 150 15.11 -16.29 -4.34
N ALA A 151 13.89 -16.61 -3.89
CA ALA A 151 13.44 -16.40 -2.51
C ALA A 151 14.12 -17.31 -1.47
N GLY A 152 14.92 -18.31 -1.92
CA GLY A 152 15.53 -19.31 -1.06
C GLY A 152 16.82 -18.87 -0.32
N GLU A 153 17.35 -17.67 -0.61
CA GLU A 153 18.66 -17.28 -0.07
C GLU A 153 18.64 -16.64 1.32
N GLU A 154 17.46 -16.28 1.87
CA GLU A 154 17.38 -15.45 3.09
C GLU A 154 16.43 -16.02 4.16
N ASN A 155 16.35 -17.30 4.38
CA ASN A 155 15.46 -17.88 5.40
C ASN A 155 13.96 -17.55 5.22
N TRP A 156 13.51 -17.10 4.04
CA TRP A 156 12.11 -16.86 3.72
C TRP A 156 11.51 -18.03 2.95
N ARG A 157 10.54 -18.72 3.57
CA ARG A 157 9.86 -19.85 2.96
C ARG A 157 8.57 -19.38 2.27
N LEU A 158 8.45 -19.68 0.98
CA LEU A 158 7.18 -19.58 0.26
C LEU A 158 6.21 -20.67 0.78
N VAL A 159 5.09 -20.25 1.35
CA VAL A 159 4.06 -21.16 1.87
C VAL A 159 3.11 -21.58 0.77
N TYR A 160 2.65 -20.62 -0.03
CA TYR A 160 1.86 -20.86 -1.24
C TYR A 160 2.09 -19.79 -2.31
N ALA A 161 1.79 -20.16 -3.55
CA ALA A 161 1.70 -19.26 -4.69
C ALA A 161 0.47 -19.63 -5.54
N ASN A 162 -0.39 -18.63 -5.80
CA ASN A 162 -1.52 -18.76 -6.71
C ASN A 162 -1.17 -18.02 -8.01
N ASP A 163 -0.26 -18.62 -8.78
CA ASP A 163 0.23 -18.05 -10.03
C ASP A 163 -0.72 -18.36 -11.20
N PHE A 164 -0.58 -17.59 -12.27
CA PHE A 164 -1.21 -17.91 -13.53
C PHE A 164 -0.72 -19.25 -14.08
N THR A 165 -1.61 -19.98 -14.69
CA THR A 165 -1.21 -21.13 -15.52
C THR A 165 -0.43 -20.66 -16.75
N PRO A 166 0.41 -21.53 -17.37
CA PRO A 166 1.11 -21.16 -18.62
C PRO A 166 0.17 -20.65 -19.72
N ALA A 167 -1.01 -21.25 -19.87
CA ALA A 167 -2.00 -20.83 -20.85
C ALA A 167 -2.57 -19.43 -20.56
N GLN A 168 -2.85 -19.11 -19.29
CA GLN A 168 -3.30 -17.78 -18.89
C GLN A 168 -2.23 -16.71 -19.12
N LEU A 169 -0.96 -17.03 -18.87
CA LEU A 169 0.16 -16.11 -19.15
C LEU A 169 0.30 -15.85 -20.65
N GLU A 170 0.27 -16.89 -21.46
CA GLU A 170 0.36 -16.76 -22.91
C GLU A 170 -0.78 -15.93 -23.49
N GLU A 171 -2.02 -16.23 -23.09
CA GLU A 171 -3.20 -15.46 -23.49
C GLU A 171 -3.12 -14.00 -23.05
N GLY A 172 -2.78 -13.75 -21.76
CA GLY A 172 -2.67 -12.42 -21.22
C GLY A 172 -1.61 -11.59 -21.95
N PHE A 173 -0.43 -12.14 -22.18
CA PHE A 173 0.64 -11.45 -22.92
C PHE A 173 0.22 -11.14 -24.35
N ALA A 174 -0.34 -12.11 -25.07
CA ALA A 174 -0.76 -11.93 -26.46
C ALA A 174 -1.84 -10.84 -26.59
N VAL A 175 -2.82 -10.82 -25.70
CA VAL A 175 -3.90 -9.83 -25.72
C VAL A 175 -3.37 -8.43 -25.41
N VAL A 176 -2.56 -8.28 -24.35
CA VAL A 176 -2.00 -6.97 -23.96
C VAL A 176 -1.11 -6.41 -25.06
N GLU A 177 -0.23 -7.22 -25.63
CA GLU A 177 0.63 -6.79 -26.74
C GLU A 177 -0.20 -6.37 -27.95
N ALA A 178 -1.19 -7.17 -28.36
CA ALA A 178 -2.04 -6.87 -29.51
C ALA A 178 -2.80 -5.55 -29.31
N GLU A 179 -3.38 -5.31 -28.14
CA GLU A 179 -4.12 -4.09 -27.84
C GLU A 179 -3.21 -2.87 -27.71
N ALA A 180 -2.05 -3.01 -27.07
CA ALA A 180 -1.08 -1.92 -26.98
C ALA A 180 -0.57 -1.50 -28.37
N ARG A 181 -0.27 -2.45 -29.26
CA ARG A 181 0.12 -2.17 -30.63
C ARG A 181 -1.03 -1.52 -31.44
N ARG A 182 -2.23 -2.05 -31.33
CA ARG A 182 -3.42 -1.50 -32.04
C ARG A 182 -3.71 -0.05 -31.62
N LEU A 183 -3.48 0.29 -30.36
CA LEU A 183 -3.69 1.63 -29.80
C LEU A 183 -2.51 2.58 -30.01
N GLY A 184 -1.38 2.10 -30.58
CA GLY A 184 -0.15 2.89 -30.74
C GLY A 184 0.54 3.21 -29.41
N LEU A 185 0.41 2.33 -28.41
CA LEU A 185 0.97 2.49 -27.07
C LEU A 185 2.16 1.56 -26.80
N TRP A 186 2.57 0.78 -27.80
CA TRP A 186 3.74 -0.08 -27.75
C TRP A 186 4.97 0.70 -28.20
N GLU A 187 5.82 1.07 -27.25
CA GLU A 187 7.03 1.82 -27.53
C GLU A 187 8.16 0.90 -28.00
N GLU A 188 8.89 1.30 -29.05
CA GLU A 188 9.99 0.50 -29.56
C GLU A 188 11.30 0.68 -28.77
N ARG A 189 11.43 1.80 -28.08
CA ARG A 189 12.60 2.13 -27.24
C ARG A 189 12.18 2.28 -25.80
N THR A 190 12.61 1.33 -24.99
CA THR A 190 12.18 1.25 -23.60
C THR A 190 13.36 1.06 -22.64
N TRP A 191 13.12 1.36 -21.39
CA TRP A 191 14.02 1.09 -20.27
C TRP A 191 13.58 -0.21 -19.59
N GLY A 192 14.09 -1.34 -20.09
CA GLY A 192 13.70 -2.68 -19.66
C GLY A 192 12.45 -3.21 -20.37
N ALA A 193 11.91 -4.32 -19.86
CA ALA A 193 10.78 -5.02 -20.46
C ALA A 193 9.47 -4.22 -20.36
N ILE A 194 8.67 -4.28 -21.42
CA ILE A 194 7.32 -3.70 -21.47
C ILE A 194 6.33 -4.60 -20.73
N LEU A 195 6.44 -5.93 -20.93
CA LEU A 195 5.63 -6.95 -20.29
C LEU A 195 6.45 -7.69 -19.25
N GLU A 196 5.90 -7.88 -18.08
CA GLU A 196 6.52 -8.56 -16.97
C GLU A 196 5.57 -9.63 -16.41
N ASN A 197 6.09 -10.85 -16.26
CA ASN A 197 5.43 -11.92 -15.53
C ASN A 197 5.82 -11.82 -14.05
N ARG A 198 4.83 -11.58 -13.18
CA ARG A 198 4.99 -11.53 -11.72
C ARG A 198 4.39 -12.77 -11.04
N GLY A 199 4.23 -13.85 -11.78
CA GLY A 199 3.56 -15.06 -11.32
C GLY A 199 2.05 -14.94 -11.41
N SER A 200 1.42 -14.30 -10.47
CA SER A 200 -0.04 -14.07 -10.40
C SER A 200 -0.50 -12.74 -10.99
N GLN A 201 0.42 -11.96 -11.57
CA GLN A 201 0.14 -10.67 -12.18
C GLN A 201 0.97 -10.51 -13.45
N ILE A 202 0.33 -10.03 -14.50
CA ILE A 202 0.99 -9.50 -15.69
C ILE A 202 1.02 -7.99 -15.56
N THR A 203 2.19 -7.36 -15.74
CA THR A 203 2.30 -5.91 -15.76
C THR A 203 2.77 -5.44 -17.14
N PHE A 204 1.98 -4.59 -17.75
CA PHE A 204 2.41 -3.77 -18.89
C PHE A 204 3.01 -2.47 -18.37
N SER A 205 4.17 -2.07 -18.87
CA SER A 205 4.83 -0.80 -18.57
C SER A 205 5.29 -0.17 -19.89
N ALA A 206 4.57 0.82 -20.36
CA ALA A 206 4.76 1.38 -21.72
C ALA A 206 6.20 1.78 -22.05
N LEU A 207 6.91 2.36 -21.07
CA LEU A 207 8.30 2.78 -21.23
C LEU A 207 9.32 1.77 -20.64
N GLY A 208 8.85 0.59 -20.19
CA GLY A 208 9.67 -0.36 -19.45
C GLY A 208 9.78 -0.01 -17.95
N GLN A 209 10.14 -1.02 -17.14
CA GLN A 209 10.16 -0.91 -15.67
C GLN A 209 11.20 0.09 -15.17
N GLU A 210 12.34 0.23 -15.86
CA GLU A 210 13.49 1.04 -15.42
C GLU A 210 13.42 2.49 -15.95
N ALA A 211 12.33 2.90 -16.57
CA ALA A 211 12.18 4.24 -17.11
C ALA A 211 12.27 5.31 -16.03
N PRO A 212 12.98 6.44 -16.27
CA PRO A 212 13.07 7.53 -15.32
C PRO A 212 11.68 8.11 -14.97
N LEU A 213 11.51 8.52 -13.72
CA LEU A 213 10.21 8.99 -13.20
C LEU A 213 9.63 10.17 -14.01
N ASN A 214 10.48 11.10 -14.43
CA ASN A 214 10.07 12.22 -15.27
C ASN A 214 9.54 11.78 -16.63
N ALA A 215 10.16 10.79 -17.28
CA ALA A 215 9.69 10.21 -18.53
C ALA A 215 8.35 9.50 -18.33
N LYS A 216 8.20 8.71 -17.26
CA LYS A 216 6.95 8.04 -16.88
C LYS A 216 5.81 9.04 -16.70
N LYS A 217 6.04 10.13 -15.95
CA LYS A 217 5.02 11.17 -15.71
C LYS A 217 4.65 11.93 -17.00
N ALA A 218 5.61 12.12 -17.91
CA ALA A 218 5.37 12.83 -19.15
C ALA A 218 4.65 11.97 -20.21
N TRP A 219 4.73 10.65 -20.12
CA TRP A 219 4.14 9.74 -21.12
C TRP A 219 2.61 9.78 -21.12
N ASP A 220 1.99 9.81 -19.95
CA ASP A 220 0.52 9.83 -19.80
C ASP A 220 0.11 10.70 -18.61
N PRO A 221 0.22 12.05 -18.72
CA PRO A 221 -0.08 12.97 -17.62
C PRO A 221 -1.53 12.91 -17.13
N THR A 222 -2.46 12.57 -18.04
CA THR A 222 -3.91 12.52 -17.75
C THR A 222 -4.40 11.14 -17.35
N GLY A 223 -3.60 10.08 -17.59
CA GLY A 223 -4.03 8.69 -17.42
C GLY A 223 -4.92 8.15 -18.54
N GLU A 224 -5.16 8.93 -19.60
CA GLU A 224 -6.03 8.55 -20.71
C GLU A 224 -5.48 7.36 -21.52
N LYS A 225 -4.18 7.34 -21.80
CA LYS A 225 -3.54 6.25 -22.55
C LYS A 225 -3.69 4.92 -21.81
N LYS A 226 -3.38 4.90 -20.51
CA LYS A 226 -3.56 3.72 -19.66
C LYS A 226 -5.02 3.28 -19.59
N GLY A 227 -5.94 4.24 -19.40
CA GLY A 227 -7.37 3.98 -19.37
C GLY A 227 -7.86 3.28 -20.63
N ARG A 228 -7.49 3.80 -21.80
CA ARG A 228 -7.84 3.18 -23.09
C ARG A 228 -7.29 1.76 -23.25
N LEU A 229 -6.04 1.53 -22.83
CA LEU A 229 -5.46 0.17 -22.87
C LEU A 229 -6.15 -0.76 -21.89
N ARG A 230 -6.36 -0.32 -20.64
CA ARG A 230 -7.09 -1.08 -19.62
C ARG A 230 -8.44 -1.54 -20.13
N ASP A 231 -9.24 -0.63 -20.68
CA ASP A 231 -10.59 -0.92 -21.12
C ASP A 231 -10.59 -1.89 -22.33
N ALA A 232 -9.65 -1.71 -23.26
CA ALA A 232 -9.52 -2.58 -24.43
C ALA A 232 -9.10 -4.01 -24.03
N VAL A 233 -8.17 -4.15 -23.08
CA VAL A 233 -7.71 -5.45 -22.57
C VAL A 233 -8.81 -6.12 -21.76
N ALA A 234 -9.53 -5.38 -20.90
CA ALA A 234 -10.60 -5.92 -20.06
C ALA A 234 -11.74 -6.56 -20.87
N VAL A 235 -12.07 -5.98 -22.03
CA VAL A 235 -13.10 -6.56 -22.93
C VAL A 235 -12.66 -7.92 -23.47
N ARG A 236 -11.36 -8.11 -23.72
CA ARG A 236 -10.81 -9.34 -24.31
C ARG A 236 -10.44 -10.42 -23.29
N LEU A 237 -10.22 -10.01 -22.05
CA LEU A 237 -9.86 -10.91 -20.93
C LEU A 237 -10.95 -10.87 -19.84
N PRO A 238 -12.15 -11.39 -20.10
CA PRO A 238 -13.28 -11.27 -19.17
C PRO A 238 -13.06 -12.04 -17.86
N GLU A 239 -12.15 -13.01 -17.82
CA GLU A 239 -11.80 -13.78 -16.61
C GLU A 239 -10.74 -13.07 -15.74
N PHE A 240 -10.18 -11.97 -16.24
CA PHE A 240 -9.14 -11.23 -15.53
C PHE A 240 -9.67 -9.88 -15.02
N GLU A 241 -9.02 -9.36 -14.02
CA GLU A 241 -9.16 -8.00 -13.54
C GLU A 241 -8.05 -7.15 -14.16
N VAL A 242 -8.42 -6.06 -14.82
CA VAL A 242 -7.46 -5.16 -15.49
C VAL A 242 -7.54 -3.80 -14.84
N ARG A 243 -6.46 -3.34 -14.24
CA ARG A 243 -6.39 -2.08 -13.50
C ARG A 243 -5.27 -1.19 -14.02
N SER A 244 -5.49 0.11 -13.97
CA SER A 244 -4.40 1.07 -14.15
C SER A 244 -3.49 1.05 -12.92
N GLY A 245 -2.20 0.76 -13.14
CA GLY A 245 -1.18 0.83 -12.12
C GLY A 245 -0.54 2.23 -12.01
N GLY A 246 0.78 2.29 -11.77
CA GLY A 246 1.53 3.55 -11.69
C GLY A 246 1.42 4.44 -12.94
N SER A 247 2.38 5.35 -13.15
CA SER A 247 2.29 6.39 -14.20
C SER A 247 2.15 5.85 -15.63
N THR A 248 2.70 4.66 -15.92
CA THR A 248 2.71 4.07 -17.28
C THR A 248 2.25 2.62 -17.30
N SER A 249 1.68 2.10 -16.21
CA SER A 249 1.43 0.67 -16.05
C SER A 249 -0.06 0.32 -16.15
N VAL A 250 -0.31 -0.87 -16.68
CA VAL A 250 -1.58 -1.59 -16.60
C VAL A 250 -1.27 -2.97 -16.01
N ASP A 251 -1.99 -3.33 -14.97
CA ASP A 251 -1.83 -4.58 -14.23
C ASP A 251 -3.01 -5.50 -14.51
N ILE A 252 -2.73 -6.75 -14.80
CA ILE A 252 -3.71 -7.80 -15.06
C ILE A 252 -3.54 -8.88 -14.00
N THR A 253 -4.60 -9.21 -13.29
CA THR A 253 -4.65 -10.25 -12.27
C THR A 253 -5.87 -11.15 -12.52
N LEU A 254 -5.97 -12.28 -11.83
CA LEU A 254 -7.24 -13.01 -11.78
C LEU A 254 -8.30 -12.16 -11.09
N LYS A 255 -9.56 -12.30 -11.49
CA LYS A 255 -10.68 -11.62 -10.83
C LYS A 255 -10.75 -11.92 -9.36
N GLY A 256 -11.07 -10.90 -8.57
CA GLY A 256 -11.19 -11.00 -7.12
C GLY A 256 -9.85 -11.01 -6.37
N VAL A 257 -8.72 -10.81 -7.09
CA VAL A 257 -7.40 -10.62 -6.47
C VAL A 257 -7.20 -9.15 -6.16
N ASP A 258 -7.38 -8.81 -4.89
CA ASP A 258 -7.16 -7.50 -4.29
C ASP A 258 -6.64 -7.68 -2.84
N LYS A 259 -6.48 -6.60 -2.09
CA LYS A 259 -6.03 -6.71 -0.70
C LYS A 259 -7.05 -7.43 0.21
N ALA A 260 -8.36 -7.38 -0.10
CA ALA A 260 -9.35 -8.16 0.64
C ALA A 260 -9.18 -9.68 0.42
N TYR A 261 -8.82 -10.08 -0.81
CA TYR A 261 -8.41 -11.47 -1.07
C TYR A 261 -7.23 -11.86 -0.17
N GLY A 262 -6.20 -11.03 -0.11
CA GLY A 262 -5.04 -11.29 0.74
C GLY A 262 -5.40 -11.40 2.22
N MET A 263 -6.26 -10.52 2.73
CA MET A 263 -6.71 -10.58 4.13
C MET A 263 -7.49 -11.87 4.44
N ARG A 264 -8.36 -12.33 3.51
CA ARG A 264 -9.03 -13.64 3.66
C ARG A 264 -8.02 -14.79 3.71
N ARG A 265 -7.03 -14.77 2.80
CA ARG A 265 -5.96 -15.78 2.80
C ARG A 265 -5.12 -15.73 4.08
N LEU A 266 -4.85 -14.52 4.60
CA LEU A 266 -4.14 -14.34 5.86
C LEU A 266 -4.92 -14.96 7.03
N ALA A 267 -6.24 -14.73 7.10
CA ALA A 267 -7.10 -15.33 8.11
C ALA A 267 -7.09 -16.87 8.03
N GLU A 268 -7.16 -17.43 6.82
CA GLU A 268 -7.11 -18.89 6.61
C GLU A 268 -5.78 -19.51 7.08
N VAL A 269 -4.64 -18.87 6.80
CA VAL A 269 -3.33 -19.45 7.13
C VAL A 269 -2.91 -19.21 8.57
N THR A 270 -3.39 -18.15 9.22
CA THR A 270 -3.07 -17.80 10.61
C THR A 270 -4.10 -18.36 11.61
N GLY A 271 -5.32 -18.64 11.17
CA GLY A 271 -6.44 -18.99 12.04
C GLY A 271 -6.95 -17.83 12.89
N ILE A 272 -6.55 -16.58 12.58
CA ILE A 272 -7.03 -15.36 13.25
C ILE A 272 -8.21 -14.83 12.45
N ALA A 273 -9.32 -14.53 13.12
CA ALA A 273 -10.51 -14.02 12.45
C ALA A 273 -10.29 -12.57 11.96
N LEU A 274 -10.97 -12.18 10.88
CA LEU A 274 -10.79 -10.85 10.27
C LEU A 274 -11.12 -9.69 11.24
N GLU A 275 -12.10 -9.89 12.09
CA GLU A 275 -12.50 -8.95 13.13
C GLU A 275 -11.49 -8.80 14.27
N GLU A 276 -10.57 -9.77 14.43
CA GLU A 276 -9.45 -9.72 15.38
C GLU A 276 -8.17 -9.12 14.77
N MET A 277 -8.22 -8.75 13.48
CA MET A 277 -7.12 -8.10 12.78
C MET A 277 -7.34 -6.58 12.72
N LEU A 278 -6.24 -5.85 12.56
CA LEU A 278 -6.25 -4.43 12.23
C LEU A 278 -5.51 -4.24 10.90
N PHE A 279 -6.10 -3.50 9.97
CA PHE A 279 -5.44 -3.10 8.74
C PHE A 279 -5.11 -1.60 8.76
N VAL A 280 -3.88 -1.24 8.43
CA VAL A 280 -3.40 0.14 8.32
C VAL A 280 -3.06 0.46 6.87
N GLY A 281 -3.64 1.52 6.30
CA GLY A 281 -3.44 1.90 4.91
C GLY A 281 -3.74 3.37 4.64
N ASP A 282 -3.17 3.90 3.55
CA ASP A 282 -3.32 5.31 3.13
C ASP A 282 -4.50 5.53 2.16
N ARG A 283 -4.99 4.47 1.50
CA ARG A 283 -6.02 4.55 0.47
C ARG A 283 -7.30 3.76 0.82
N LEU A 284 -7.88 4.07 1.99
CA LEU A 284 -9.17 3.53 2.47
C LEU A 284 -10.40 4.27 1.94
N ASP A 285 -10.22 5.21 1.00
CA ASP A 285 -11.28 5.85 0.24
C ASP A 285 -11.87 4.90 -0.82
N PRO A 286 -13.12 5.10 -1.32
CA PRO A 286 -13.76 4.18 -2.26
C PRO A 286 -12.99 3.91 -3.56
N GLU A 287 -12.13 4.85 -3.99
CA GLU A 287 -11.28 4.72 -5.17
C GLU A 287 -9.89 4.14 -4.83
N GLY A 288 -9.63 3.87 -3.57
CA GLY A 288 -8.34 3.39 -3.06
C GLY A 288 -8.17 1.88 -3.20
N ASN A 289 -6.92 1.45 -3.30
CA ASN A 289 -6.54 0.04 -3.36
C ASN A 289 -6.65 -0.70 -2.01
N ASP A 290 -6.86 0.04 -0.90
CA ASP A 290 -7.10 -0.49 0.45
C ASP A 290 -8.59 -0.61 0.78
N TYR A 291 -9.44 0.10 0.02
CA TYR A 291 -10.89 0.09 0.24
C TYR A 291 -11.51 -1.31 0.28
N PRO A 292 -11.09 -2.27 -0.56
CA PRO A 292 -11.62 -3.64 -0.49
C PRO A 292 -11.47 -4.28 0.90
N VAL A 293 -10.42 -3.97 1.65
CA VAL A 293 -10.21 -4.47 3.03
C VAL A 293 -11.25 -3.86 3.97
N LYS A 294 -11.47 -2.55 3.88
CA LYS A 294 -12.49 -1.85 4.64
C LYS A 294 -13.91 -2.37 4.30
N ALA A 295 -14.18 -2.57 3.02
CA ALA A 295 -15.46 -3.12 2.54
C ALA A 295 -15.69 -4.56 3.00
N LEU A 296 -14.62 -5.32 3.27
CA LEU A 296 -14.67 -6.67 3.84
C LEU A 296 -15.08 -6.66 5.33
N GLY A 297 -15.06 -5.51 6.00
CA GLY A 297 -15.41 -5.37 7.41
C GLY A 297 -14.23 -5.55 8.38
N VAL A 298 -13.01 -5.61 7.88
CA VAL A 298 -11.81 -5.63 8.73
C VAL A 298 -11.68 -4.29 9.45
N PRO A 299 -11.41 -4.24 10.77
CA PRO A 299 -11.03 -3.02 11.46
C PRO A 299 -9.88 -2.31 10.74
N CYS A 300 -10.05 -1.03 10.41
CA CYS A 300 -9.09 -0.28 9.60
C CYS A 300 -8.68 1.03 10.27
N GLN A 301 -7.39 1.37 10.15
CA GLN A 301 -6.81 2.66 10.50
C GLN A 301 -6.34 3.35 9.22
N ALA A 302 -6.92 4.51 8.92
CA ALA A 302 -6.41 5.37 7.85
C ALA A 302 -5.21 6.17 8.34
N VAL A 303 -4.22 6.32 7.46
CA VAL A 303 -3.02 7.15 7.67
C VAL A 303 -2.80 8.05 6.48
N SER A 304 -2.13 9.18 6.69
CA SER A 304 -1.81 10.15 5.63
C SER A 304 -0.41 9.95 5.03
N GLY A 305 0.34 8.97 5.53
CA GLY A 305 1.70 8.65 5.11
C GLY A 305 2.48 7.97 6.23
N TRP A 306 3.71 7.58 5.92
CA TRP A 306 4.55 6.80 6.83
C TRP A 306 4.85 7.50 8.18
N GLN A 307 4.90 8.85 8.22
CA GLN A 307 5.13 9.59 9.46
C GLN A 307 3.94 9.43 10.43
N ASP A 308 2.73 9.48 9.90
CA ASP A 308 1.50 9.25 10.65
C ASP A 308 1.46 7.79 11.14
N THR A 309 1.85 6.86 10.28
CA THR A 309 1.99 5.44 10.66
C THR A 309 2.98 5.24 11.80
N VAL A 310 4.13 5.92 11.83
CA VAL A 310 5.10 5.83 12.93
C VAL A 310 4.45 6.22 14.25
N ALA A 311 3.75 7.36 14.29
CA ALA A 311 3.10 7.84 15.51
C ALA A 311 2.05 6.83 16.00
N TYR A 312 1.19 6.35 15.08
CA TYR A 312 0.16 5.38 15.38
C TYR A 312 0.73 4.04 15.89
N VAL A 313 1.69 3.46 15.16
CA VAL A 313 2.31 2.16 15.52
C VAL A 313 3.04 2.21 16.85
N THR A 314 3.73 3.33 17.15
CA THR A 314 4.40 3.50 18.45
C THR A 314 3.41 3.49 19.60
N SER A 315 2.28 4.17 19.46
CA SER A 315 1.21 4.19 20.46
C SER A 315 0.54 2.81 20.59
N LEU A 316 0.27 2.15 19.45
CA LEU A 316 -0.34 0.83 19.40
C LEU A 316 0.54 -0.24 20.08
N ALA A 317 1.84 -0.27 19.79
CA ALA A 317 2.78 -1.21 20.41
C ALA A 317 2.82 -1.04 21.94
N SER A 318 2.79 0.22 22.43
CA SER A 318 2.76 0.50 23.86
C SER A 318 1.44 0.05 24.50
N LEU A 319 0.32 0.23 23.82
CA LEU A 319 -1.00 -0.21 24.29
C LEU A 319 -1.05 -1.74 24.42
N ILE A 320 -0.65 -2.46 23.37
CA ILE A 320 -0.64 -3.94 23.36
C ILE A 320 0.29 -4.49 24.45
N ALA A 321 1.50 -3.91 24.61
CA ALA A 321 2.43 -4.31 25.66
C ALA A 321 1.83 -4.13 27.06
N SER A 322 1.07 -3.07 27.29
CA SER A 322 0.43 -2.80 28.59
C SER A 322 -0.70 -3.79 28.89
N ASP A 323 -1.46 -4.20 27.87
CA ASP A 323 -2.57 -5.16 28.02
C ASP A 323 -2.04 -6.56 28.38
N VAL A 324 -0.96 -6.99 27.71
CA VAL A 324 -0.30 -8.28 27.99
C VAL A 324 0.22 -8.34 29.45
N HIS A 325 0.71 -7.23 30.01
CA HIS A 325 1.23 -7.19 31.39
C HIS A 325 0.14 -6.91 32.43
N GLY A 326 -1.00 -6.31 32.05
CA GLY A 326 -2.13 -6.04 32.94
C GLY A 326 -2.99 -7.26 33.28
N GLY A 327 -2.87 -8.34 32.49
CA GLY A 327 -3.58 -9.62 32.70
C GLY A 327 -2.94 -10.52 33.76
N GLU A 328 -1.73 -10.23 34.27
CA GLU A 328 -1.11 -10.91 35.38
C GLU A 328 -1.36 -10.11 36.67
N ASP A 329 -2.51 -10.31 37.30
CA ASP A 329 -2.78 -9.83 38.67
C ASP A 329 -1.91 -10.64 39.66
N PRO A 330 -0.90 -10.03 40.30
CA PRO A 330 -0.05 -10.75 41.29
C PRO A 330 -0.82 -11.13 42.54
N ALA A 331 -2.08 -10.73 42.73
CA ALA A 331 -2.86 -10.99 43.91
C ALA A 331 -3.54 -12.37 43.96
N ALA A 332 -3.54 -13.15 42.90
CA ALA A 332 -4.18 -14.48 42.86
C ALA A 332 -3.29 -15.64 43.35
N GLN A 333 -2.00 -15.42 43.64
CA GLN A 333 -1.07 -16.46 44.10
C GLN A 333 -0.85 -16.55 45.63
N VAL A 334 -1.57 -15.80 46.44
CA VAL A 334 -1.45 -15.87 47.91
C VAL A 334 -2.72 -16.41 48.54
N SER A 335 -3.22 -17.54 48.12
CA SER A 335 -4.25 -18.25 48.90
C SER A 335 -4.36 -19.77 48.58
N LEU A 336 -3.23 -20.46 48.55
CA LEU A 336 -3.27 -21.96 48.70
C LEU A 336 -2.02 -22.47 49.41
N GLY A 337 -1.79 -22.02 50.60
CA GLY A 337 -0.67 -22.44 51.45
C GLY A 337 -0.95 -22.29 52.95
N ALA A 338 -2.18 -22.61 53.41
CA ALA A 338 -2.42 -22.77 54.84
C ALA A 338 -3.72 -23.59 55.03
N ARG A 339 -3.62 -24.91 54.93
CA ARG A 339 -4.38 -25.89 55.77
C ARG A 339 -3.95 -27.32 55.42
N LEU A 340 -3.36 -27.92 56.44
CA LEU A 340 -2.99 -29.31 56.72
C LEU A 340 -1.54 -29.67 56.44
#